data_6f5971732fc35602bfca50a813a858a9
#
_entry.id   6f5971732fc35602bfca50a813a858a9
#
_cell.length_a   1.000
_cell.length_b   1.000
_cell.length_c   1.000
_cell.angle_alpha   90.00
_cell.angle_beta   90.00
_cell.angle_gamma   90.00
#
_symmetry.space_group_name_H-M   'P 1'
#
loop_
_entity.id
_entity.type
_entity.pdbx_description
1 polymer ?
#
loop_
_entity_poly.entity_id
_entity_poly.type
_entity_poly.pdbx_seq_one_letter_code
_entity_poly.pdbx_strand_id
1 'polypeptide(L)'
;AASDVYKRQDKEGKLFDAPKFEHDYPHCWRCDTPLIYYARESWFIKMTAVKDDLIRNNNTINWIPESIGKGRFGDWLENVQDWGISRNRYWGTPLNIWQCECGHMESVGSRQDLYEKSGDERAKTIELHRPYIDDITMKCPDCGKTMHRVPEVIDCWFDSGAMPFAQHHYPFENKDLFEQQFPADFISEAVDQTRGWFYSLLAESTLLFNKAPYKNVIVLGHVQDENGQKMSKSKGNAVDPFDALNKYGADAIRWYFYINSAPWLPN
;
A
#
# COMPACT_ATOMS: atom_id res chain seq x y z
N ALA A 1 23.17 19.71 5.50
CA ALA A 1 23.25 18.30 5.04
C ALA A 1 24.50 17.63 5.60
N ALA A 2 24.60 16.28 5.55
CA ALA A 2 25.76 15.55 6.05
C ALA A 2 27.07 16.02 5.39
N SER A 3 27.02 16.35 4.10
CA SER A 3 28.14 16.92 3.35
C SER A 3 28.70 18.23 3.92
N ASP A 4 27.89 19.01 4.59
CA ASP A 4 28.32 20.30 5.17
C ASP A 4 29.02 20.08 6.51
N VAL A 5 28.68 18.99 7.21
CA VAL A 5 29.31 18.62 8.48
C VAL A 5 30.76 18.19 8.26
N TYR A 6 31.04 17.26 7.35
CA TYR A 6 32.42 16.83 7.13
C TYR A 6 33.27 17.92 6.49
N LYS A 7 32.74 18.75 5.61
CA LYS A 7 33.44 19.92 5.05
C LYS A 7 33.83 20.94 6.13
N ARG A 8 32.97 21.13 7.14
CA ARG A 8 33.29 21.97 8.28
C ARG A 8 34.38 21.31 9.15
N GLN A 9 34.25 20.01 9.43
CA GLN A 9 35.23 19.25 10.20
C GLN A 9 36.59 19.24 9.52
N ASP A 10 36.64 19.14 8.19
CA ASP A 10 37.86 19.25 7.40
C ASP A 10 38.55 20.61 7.58
N LYS A 11 37.79 21.70 7.43
CA LYS A 11 38.27 23.07 7.64
C LYS A 11 38.80 23.32 9.08
N GLU A 12 38.19 22.66 10.05
CA GLU A 12 38.57 22.75 11.47
C GLU A 12 39.73 21.80 11.86
N GLY A 13 40.24 21.01 10.91
CA GLY A 13 41.27 19.99 11.16
C GLY A 13 40.83 18.84 12.05
N LYS A 14 39.51 18.59 12.09
CA LYS A 14 38.87 17.56 12.92
C LYS A 14 38.44 16.33 12.12
N LEU A 15 38.56 16.36 10.80
CA LEU A 15 38.17 15.26 9.93
C LEU A 15 39.29 14.20 9.94
N PHE A 16 39.00 12.99 10.38
CA PHE A 16 39.93 11.88 10.36
C PHE A 16 40.12 11.32 8.94
N ASP A 17 39.02 11.04 8.26
CA ASP A 17 38.99 10.53 6.88
C ASP A 17 37.60 10.74 6.25
N ALA A 18 37.53 10.80 4.92
CA ALA A 18 36.32 10.86 4.15
C ALA A 18 36.46 10.01 2.87
N PRO A 19 36.58 8.68 3.01
CA PRO A 19 36.74 7.79 1.87
C PRO A 19 35.56 7.87 0.92
N LYS A 20 35.82 7.79 -0.37
CA LYS A 20 34.78 7.63 -1.36
C LYS A 20 34.21 6.20 -1.28
N PHE A 21 32.90 6.10 -1.16
CA PHE A 21 32.19 4.84 -1.13
C PHE A 21 31.19 4.79 -2.28
N GLU A 22 31.31 3.77 -3.11
CA GLU A 22 30.36 3.51 -4.20
C GLU A 22 29.21 2.67 -3.66
N HIS A 23 27.98 3.13 -3.86
CA HIS A 23 26.78 2.44 -3.41
C HIS A 23 25.61 2.74 -4.36
N ASP A 24 24.60 1.88 -4.35
CA ASP A 24 23.36 2.12 -5.06
C ASP A 24 22.64 3.34 -4.47
N TYR A 25 22.21 4.24 -5.36
CA TYR A 25 21.46 5.42 -4.99
C TYR A 25 20.06 5.41 -5.63
N PRO A 26 18.98 5.72 -4.89
CA PRO A 26 17.65 5.67 -5.43
C PRO A 26 17.43 6.79 -6.47
N HIS A 27 16.89 6.40 -7.62
CA HIS A 27 16.52 7.27 -8.71
C HIS A 27 15.00 7.23 -8.95
N CYS A 28 14.45 8.27 -9.52
CA CYS A 28 13.06 8.31 -9.93
C CYS A 28 12.80 7.28 -11.03
N TRP A 29 11.90 6.33 -10.80
CA TRP A 29 11.56 5.28 -11.77
C TRP A 29 11.01 5.79 -13.10
N ARG A 30 10.62 7.07 -13.17
CA ARG A 30 10.01 7.69 -14.36
C ARG A 30 11.00 8.51 -15.18
N CYS A 31 11.89 9.28 -14.54
CA CYS A 31 12.79 10.21 -15.22
C CYS A 31 14.27 9.99 -14.88
N ASP A 32 14.57 8.96 -14.09
CA ASP A 32 15.92 8.56 -13.68
C ASP A 32 16.76 9.63 -12.97
N THR A 33 16.11 10.69 -12.48
CA THR A 33 16.82 11.71 -11.68
C THR A 33 17.09 11.21 -10.26
N PRO A 34 18.27 11.52 -9.68
CA PRO A 34 18.54 11.17 -8.29
C PRO A 34 17.50 11.74 -7.33
N LEU A 35 17.07 10.94 -6.38
CA LEU A 35 16.12 11.38 -5.34
C LEU A 35 16.85 12.12 -4.23
N ILE A 36 16.16 13.04 -3.58
CA ILE A 36 16.65 13.71 -2.37
C ILE A 36 15.86 13.23 -1.16
N TYR A 37 16.54 13.13 -0.02
CA TYR A 37 15.93 12.84 1.26
C TYR A 37 15.67 14.15 2.01
N TYR A 38 14.41 14.35 2.44
CA TYR A 38 14.07 15.42 3.35
C TYR A 38 12.95 14.99 4.30
N ALA A 39 12.95 15.54 5.52
CA ALA A 39 11.93 15.25 6.52
C ALA A 39 10.62 15.94 6.15
N ARG A 40 9.52 15.24 6.33
CA ARG A 40 8.18 15.71 6.06
C ARG A 40 7.19 15.10 7.04
N GLU A 41 6.23 15.89 7.49
CA GLU A 41 5.10 15.39 8.26
C GLU A 41 4.26 14.43 7.41
N SER A 42 3.85 13.33 7.99
CA SER A 42 3.08 12.29 7.34
C SER A 42 2.23 11.54 8.35
N TRP A 43 1.12 10.97 7.88
CA TRP A 43 0.25 10.12 8.69
C TRP A 43 0.71 8.68 8.63
N PHE A 44 0.73 8.02 9.78
CA PHE A 44 1.18 6.64 9.93
C PHE A 44 0.15 5.82 10.68
N ILE A 45 -0.01 4.56 10.26
CA ILE A 45 -0.62 3.53 11.09
C ILE A 45 0.51 2.80 11.83
N LYS A 46 0.40 2.70 13.15
CA LYS A 46 1.41 2.04 13.99
C LYS A 46 1.34 0.52 13.87
N MET A 47 1.83 -0.02 12.75
CA MET A 47 1.82 -1.45 12.46
C MET A 47 2.68 -2.26 13.42
N THR A 48 3.73 -1.64 13.99
CA THR A 48 4.57 -2.25 15.02
C THR A 48 3.79 -2.65 16.28
N ALA A 49 2.65 -1.99 16.56
CA ALA A 49 1.79 -2.32 17.70
C ALA A 49 1.01 -3.65 17.51
N VAL A 50 0.81 -4.10 16.27
CA VAL A 50 0.07 -5.32 15.93
C VAL A 50 0.94 -6.37 15.25
N LYS A 51 2.26 -6.26 15.38
CA LYS A 51 3.24 -7.15 14.76
C LYS A 51 2.97 -8.62 15.07
N ASP A 52 2.76 -8.97 16.33
CA ASP A 52 2.55 -10.36 16.75
C ASP A 52 1.23 -10.92 16.20
N ASP A 53 0.22 -10.08 16.07
CA ASP A 53 -1.05 -10.44 15.47
C ASP A 53 -0.92 -10.67 13.95
N LEU A 54 -0.13 -9.86 13.25
CA LEU A 54 0.19 -10.06 11.84
C LEU A 54 0.88 -11.40 11.61
N ILE A 55 1.89 -11.72 12.41
CA ILE A 55 2.63 -12.99 12.33
C ILE A 55 1.70 -14.17 12.65
N ARG A 56 0.90 -14.07 13.70
CA ARG A 56 -0.08 -15.10 14.07
C ARG A 56 -1.08 -15.36 12.94
N ASN A 57 -1.65 -14.30 12.37
CA ASN A 57 -2.61 -14.41 11.27
C ASN A 57 -1.96 -14.97 10.00
N ASN A 58 -0.73 -14.54 9.66
CA ASN A 58 0.03 -15.12 8.55
C ASN A 58 0.22 -16.65 8.69
N ASN A 59 0.49 -17.12 9.90
CA ASN A 59 0.69 -18.56 10.18
C ASN A 59 -0.57 -19.40 9.98
N THR A 60 -1.74 -18.80 9.83
CA THR A 60 -3.00 -19.49 9.51
C THR A 60 -3.22 -19.66 8.01
N ILE A 61 -2.43 -19.01 7.17
CA ILE A 61 -2.58 -19.00 5.72
C ILE A 61 -1.81 -20.18 5.10
N ASN A 62 -2.46 -20.88 4.20
CA ASN A 62 -1.81 -21.90 3.38
C ASN A 62 -1.12 -21.22 2.18
N TRP A 63 0.19 -21.04 2.28
CA TRP A 63 1.02 -20.48 1.22
C TRP A 63 1.48 -21.54 0.24
N ILE A 64 1.35 -21.25 -1.05
CA ILE A 64 1.83 -22.09 -2.15
C ILE A 64 2.75 -21.29 -3.04
N PRO A 65 4.09 -21.47 -2.95
CA PRO A 65 4.81 -22.38 -2.06
C PRO A 65 4.91 -21.87 -0.60
N GLU A 66 4.96 -22.78 0.35
CA GLU A 66 5.06 -22.48 1.79
C GLU A 66 6.26 -21.61 2.16
N SER A 67 7.37 -21.75 1.43
CA SER A 67 8.60 -21.00 1.64
C SER A 67 8.43 -19.47 1.51
N ILE A 68 7.43 -19.00 0.76
CA ILE A 68 7.15 -17.56 0.63
C ILE A 68 6.53 -17.03 1.93
N GLY A 69 5.59 -17.75 2.51
CA GLY A 69 4.91 -17.34 3.74
C GLY A 69 5.82 -17.34 4.96
N LYS A 70 6.71 -18.33 5.07
CA LYS A 70 7.67 -18.46 6.18
C LYS A 70 8.91 -17.60 5.98
N GLY A 71 9.43 -17.51 4.75
CA GLY A 71 10.63 -16.74 4.42
C GLY A 71 10.27 -15.30 4.04
N ARG A 72 10.28 -14.98 2.74
CA ARG A 72 10.16 -13.61 2.23
C ARG A 72 9.07 -12.76 2.88
N PHE A 73 7.87 -13.33 3.09
CA PHE A 73 6.76 -12.61 3.71
C PHE A 73 6.85 -12.61 5.24
N GLY A 74 7.18 -13.77 5.85
CA GLY A 74 7.39 -13.88 7.29
C GLY A 74 8.50 -12.95 7.79
N ASP A 75 9.66 -12.96 7.14
CA ASP A 75 10.78 -12.07 7.45
C ASP A 75 10.37 -10.58 7.35
N TRP A 76 9.52 -10.25 6.38
CA TRP A 76 8.98 -8.90 6.25
C TRP A 76 8.11 -8.51 7.45
N LEU A 77 7.24 -9.40 7.91
CA LEU A 77 6.37 -9.17 9.06
C LEU A 77 7.18 -9.07 10.36
N GLU A 78 8.22 -9.88 10.52
CA GLU A 78 9.13 -9.80 11.67
C GLU A 78 9.86 -8.46 11.76
N ASN A 79 10.08 -7.81 10.63
CA ASN A 79 10.73 -6.50 10.52
C ASN A 79 9.77 -5.39 10.11
N VAL A 80 8.46 -5.57 10.38
CA VAL A 80 7.44 -4.61 9.98
C VAL A 80 7.72 -3.22 10.55
N GLN A 81 7.56 -2.22 9.69
CA GLN A 81 7.65 -0.81 10.03
C GLN A 81 6.25 -0.19 10.05
N ASP A 82 6.10 0.95 10.71
CA ASP A 82 4.86 1.70 10.70
C ASP A 82 4.52 2.15 9.28
N TRP A 83 3.27 2.00 8.89
CA TRP A 83 2.82 2.24 7.53
C TRP A 83 2.48 3.70 7.30
N GLY A 84 3.31 4.40 6.54
CA GLY A 84 3.02 5.76 6.08
C GLY A 84 1.91 5.77 5.05
N ILE A 85 0.70 6.17 5.47
CA ILE A 85 -0.53 6.07 4.64
C ILE A 85 -0.84 7.33 3.86
N SER A 86 -0.28 8.49 4.18
CA SER A 86 -0.59 9.74 3.50
C SER A 86 0.25 9.96 2.25
N ARG A 87 -0.38 10.52 1.21
CA ARG A 87 0.26 10.92 -0.04
C ARG A 87 -0.08 12.36 -0.37
N ASN A 88 0.93 13.13 -0.77
CA ASN A 88 0.73 14.50 -1.25
C ASN A 88 0.44 14.47 -2.75
N ARG A 89 -0.80 14.16 -3.09
CA ARG A 89 -1.31 14.11 -4.46
C ARG A 89 -2.65 14.81 -4.52
N TYR A 90 -3.01 15.28 -5.71
CA TYR A 90 -4.32 15.88 -5.92
C TYR A 90 -5.41 14.82 -5.97
N TRP A 91 -5.20 13.75 -6.76
CA TRP A 91 -6.18 12.69 -6.96
C TRP A 91 -5.86 11.44 -6.11
N GLY A 92 -6.87 10.92 -5.49
CA GLY A 92 -6.89 9.72 -4.65
C GLY A 92 -7.98 9.83 -3.62
N THR A 93 -8.17 8.79 -2.81
CA THR A 93 -9.12 8.79 -1.69
C THR A 93 -8.67 9.80 -0.63
N PRO A 94 -9.43 10.85 -0.35
CA PRO A 94 -9.06 11.85 0.64
C PRO A 94 -8.94 11.26 2.04
N LEU A 95 -7.91 11.63 2.78
CA LEU A 95 -7.79 11.25 4.18
C LEU A 95 -8.95 11.88 4.98
N ASN A 96 -9.72 11.07 5.67
CA ASN A 96 -10.97 11.44 6.32
C ASN A 96 -10.78 12.06 7.71
N ILE A 97 -9.80 12.95 7.86
CA ILE A 97 -9.44 13.61 9.11
C ILE A 97 -9.60 15.12 8.97
N TRP A 98 -10.30 15.74 9.91
CA TRP A 98 -10.40 17.19 10.08
C TRP A 98 -9.53 17.62 11.26
N GLN A 99 -8.76 18.67 11.06
CA GLN A 99 -7.82 19.17 12.07
C GLN A 99 -8.08 20.64 12.39
N CYS A 100 -7.95 20.97 13.67
CA CYS A 100 -7.99 22.32 14.18
C CYS A 100 -6.59 22.87 14.43
N GLU A 101 -6.43 24.20 14.34
CA GLU A 101 -5.18 24.88 14.73
C GLU A 101 -4.79 24.63 16.22
N CYS A 102 -5.74 24.31 17.08
CA CYS A 102 -5.46 23.97 18.48
C CYS A 102 -4.86 22.56 18.66
N GLY A 103 -4.78 21.77 17.59
CA GLY A 103 -4.29 20.40 17.61
C GLY A 103 -5.39 19.33 17.73
N HIS A 104 -6.65 19.72 17.97
CA HIS A 104 -7.76 18.78 17.96
C HIS A 104 -7.98 18.15 16.59
N MET A 105 -8.29 16.85 16.55
CA MET A 105 -8.52 16.09 15.33
C MET A 105 -9.79 15.27 15.44
N GLU A 106 -10.55 15.23 14.35
CA GLU A 106 -11.75 14.39 14.20
C GLU A 106 -11.62 13.51 12.96
N SER A 107 -11.90 12.23 13.10
CA SER A 107 -12.07 11.32 11.98
C SER A 107 -13.54 11.18 11.61
N VAL A 108 -13.81 10.97 10.33
CA VAL A 108 -15.17 10.81 9.80
C VAL A 108 -15.32 9.44 9.16
N GLY A 109 -16.28 8.65 9.68
CA GLY A 109 -16.48 7.27 9.25
C GLY A 109 -17.57 7.06 8.18
N SER A 110 -18.42 8.06 7.94
CA SER A 110 -19.50 7.94 6.96
C SER A 110 -20.05 9.31 6.53
N ARG A 111 -20.89 9.33 5.50
CA ARG A 111 -21.62 10.55 5.09
C ARG A 111 -22.54 11.07 6.20
N GLN A 112 -23.15 10.16 6.94
CA GLN A 112 -24.00 10.53 8.07
C GLN A 112 -23.19 11.18 9.18
N ASP A 113 -22.04 10.58 9.55
CA ASP A 113 -21.12 11.14 10.53
C ASP A 113 -20.56 12.51 10.08
N LEU A 114 -20.25 12.66 8.78
CA LEU A 114 -19.85 13.95 8.20
C LEU A 114 -20.94 15.02 8.37
N TYR A 115 -22.19 14.66 8.10
CA TYR A 115 -23.32 15.55 8.29
C TYR A 115 -23.52 15.93 9.75
N GLU A 116 -23.51 14.97 10.66
CA GLU A 116 -23.72 15.19 12.08
C GLU A 116 -22.64 16.09 12.70
N LYS A 117 -21.38 15.91 12.29
CA LYS A 117 -20.24 16.72 12.79
C LYS A 117 -20.17 18.10 12.15
N SER A 118 -20.49 18.23 10.87
CA SER A 118 -20.39 19.50 10.14
C SER A 118 -21.65 20.36 10.24
N GLY A 119 -22.81 19.76 10.36
CA GLY A 119 -24.10 20.42 10.21
C GLY A 119 -24.41 20.88 8.78
N ASP A 120 -23.63 20.46 7.79
CA ASP A 120 -23.76 20.86 6.39
C ASP A 120 -24.56 19.81 5.61
N GLU A 121 -25.73 20.21 5.12
CA GLU A 121 -26.61 19.32 4.33
C GLU A 121 -25.94 18.74 3.08
N ARG A 122 -24.97 19.44 2.51
CA ARG A 122 -24.20 18.96 1.37
C ARG A 122 -23.44 17.67 1.66
N ALA A 123 -23.06 17.44 2.92
CA ALA A 123 -22.34 16.23 3.34
C ALA A 123 -23.06 14.92 2.98
N LYS A 124 -24.39 14.94 2.86
CA LYS A 124 -25.21 13.77 2.51
C LYS A 124 -25.00 13.29 1.08
N THR A 125 -24.68 14.19 0.16
CA THR A 125 -24.65 13.91 -1.28
C THR A 125 -23.40 14.39 -2.02
N ILE A 126 -22.53 15.16 -1.36
CA ILE A 126 -21.32 15.74 -1.97
C ILE A 126 -20.40 14.65 -2.54
N GLU A 127 -19.73 14.98 -3.62
CA GLU A 127 -18.63 14.15 -4.12
C GLU A 127 -17.49 14.10 -3.08
N LEU A 128 -17.07 12.89 -2.66
CA LEU A 128 -16.09 12.71 -1.59
C LEU A 128 -14.64 12.91 -2.04
N HIS A 129 -14.38 13.17 -3.33
CA HIS A 129 -13.06 13.51 -3.83
C HIS A 129 -12.78 15.01 -3.72
N ARG A 130 -11.51 15.36 -3.86
CA ARG A 130 -11.07 16.75 -4.00
C ARG A 130 -11.55 17.33 -5.34
N PRO A 131 -11.90 18.60 -5.42
CA PRO A 131 -11.83 19.61 -4.34
C PRO A 131 -13.06 19.63 -3.42
N TYR A 132 -14.12 18.94 -3.77
CA TYR A 132 -15.46 19.09 -3.19
C TYR A 132 -15.49 18.82 -1.69
N ILE A 133 -14.88 17.73 -1.22
CA ILE A 133 -14.87 17.37 0.20
C ILE A 133 -14.10 18.39 1.06
N ASP A 134 -13.16 19.12 0.46
CA ASP A 134 -12.36 20.13 1.17
C ASP A 134 -13.19 21.37 1.56
N ASP A 135 -14.38 21.57 0.94
CA ASP A 135 -15.32 22.64 1.24
C ASP A 135 -16.14 22.38 2.52
N ILE A 136 -16.15 21.14 3.02
CA ILE A 136 -16.86 20.79 4.24
C ILE A 136 -15.97 21.08 5.45
N THR A 137 -16.45 21.96 6.32
CA THR A 137 -15.76 22.34 7.56
C THR A 137 -16.58 21.97 8.78
N MET A 138 -15.95 21.92 9.94
CA MET A 138 -16.58 21.61 11.22
C MET A 138 -16.20 22.64 12.27
N LYS A 139 -16.94 22.72 13.35
CA LYS A 139 -16.53 23.48 14.53
C LYS A 139 -15.74 22.58 15.48
N CYS A 140 -14.59 23.06 15.92
CA CYS A 140 -13.79 22.37 16.92
C CYS A 140 -14.54 22.30 18.26
N PRO A 141 -14.74 21.12 18.84
CA PRO A 141 -15.42 21.00 20.13
C PRO A 141 -14.61 21.63 21.29
N ASP A 142 -13.27 21.67 21.17
CA ASP A 142 -12.42 22.17 22.25
C ASP A 142 -12.30 23.71 22.26
N CYS A 143 -12.21 24.36 21.10
CA CYS A 143 -11.93 25.78 21.03
C CYS A 143 -12.92 26.60 20.18
N GLY A 144 -13.89 25.96 19.53
CA GLY A 144 -14.92 26.61 18.70
C GLY A 144 -14.43 27.14 17.35
N LYS A 145 -13.14 27.03 17.03
CA LYS A 145 -12.59 27.45 15.72
C LYS A 145 -13.00 26.47 14.62
N THR A 146 -12.84 26.91 13.38
CA THR A 146 -13.10 26.07 12.20
C THR A 146 -12.02 25.00 12.05
N MET A 147 -12.43 23.77 11.81
CA MET A 147 -11.59 22.65 11.43
C MET A 147 -11.67 22.44 9.93
N HIS A 148 -10.54 22.13 9.33
CA HIS A 148 -10.42 21.81 7.90
C HIS A 148 -9.90 20.38 7.73
N ARG A 149 -10.31 19.73 6.64
CA ARG A 149 -9.76 18.43 6.28
C ARG A 149 -8.26 18.56 5.97
N VAL A 150 -7.48 17.59 6.41
CA VAL A 150 -6.06 17.50 6.06
C VAL A 150 -5.90 17.32 4.54
N PRO A 151 -4.92 17.96 3.87
CA PRO A 151 -4.87 18.04 2.41
C PRO A 151 -4.46 16.72 1.72
N GLU A 152 -3.93 15.78 2.48
CA GLU A 152 -3.43 14.53 1.95
C GLU A 152 -4.54 13.60 1.43
N VAL A 153 -4.13 12.68 0.55
CA VAL A 153 -4.92 11.51 0.15
C VAL A 153 -4.29 10.26 0.73
N ILE A 154 -5.07 9.19 0.85
CA ILE A 154 -4.59 7.93 1.38
C ILE A 154 -3.77 7.18 0.33
N ASP A 155 -2.89 6.29 0.78
CA ASP A 155 -2.14 5.38 -0.08
C ASP A 155 -3.09 4.43 -0.83
N CYS A 156 -2.92 4.29 -2.13
CA CYS A 156 -3.72 3.37 -2.95
C CYS A 156 -3.61 1.90 -2.51
N TRP A 157 -2.54 1.53 -1.81
CA TRP A 157 -2.42 0.21 -1.20
C TRP A 157 -3.40 0.00 -0.04
N PHE A 158 -3.81 1.06 0.64
CA PHE A 158 -4.90 1.02 1.61
C PHE A 158 -6.23 0.76 0.90
N ASP A 159 -6.53 1.50 -0.16
CA ASP A 159 -7.76 1.26 -0.94
C ASP A 159 -7.84 -0.20 -1.44
N SER A 160 -6.73 -0.76 -1.92
CA SER A 160 -6.69 -2.15 -2.39
C SER A 160 -6.76 -3.18 -1.27
N GLY A 161 -6.22 -2.86 -0.10
CA GLY A 161 -6.29 -3.69 1.11
C GLY A 161 -7.68 -3.75 1.71
N ALA A 162 -8.47 -2.67 1.53
CA ALA A 162 -9.85 -2.57 1.98
C ALA A 162 -10.84 -3.44 1.15
N MET A 163 -10.43 -3.97 0.00
CA MET A 163 -11.30 -4.68 -0.94
C MET A 163 -12.20 -5.75 -0.30
N PRO A 164 -11.73 -6.61 0.61
CA PRO A 164 -12.57 -7.69 1.16
C PRO A 164 -13.86 -7.23 1.82
N PHE A 165 -13.87 -6.04 2.42
CA PHE A 165 -15.03 -5.47 3.09
C PHE A 165 -15.63 -4.29 2.33
N ALA A 166 -14.82 -3.47 1.66
CA ALA A 166 -15.28 -2.31 0.91
C ALA A 166 -16.20 -2.68 -0.26
N GLN A 167 -15.93 -3.79 -0.97
CA GLN A 167 -16.77 -4.27 -2.08
C GLN A 167 -18.21 -4.58 -1.64
N HIS A 168 -18.41 -4.90 -0.37
CA HIS A 168 -19.73 -5.19 0.21
C HIS A 168 -20.37 -3.96 0.86
N HIS A 169 -19.69 -2.83 0.90
CA HIS A 169 -20.05 -1.65 1.68
C HIS A 169 -20.25 -1.99 3.18
N TYR A 170 -19.47 -2.96 3.67
CA TYR A 170 -19.47 -3.35 5.07
C TYR A 170 -18.90 -2.21 5.94
N PRO A 171 -19.44 -1.93 7.14
CA PRO A 171 -20.51 -2.66 7.84
C PRO A 171 -21.93 -2.13 7.57
N PHE A 172 -22.12 -1.21 6.63
CA PHE A 172 -23.40 -0.52 6.41
C PHE A 172 -24.38 -1.36 5.61
N GLU A 173 -23.87 -2.20 4.68
CA GLU A 173 -24.65 -3.05 3.80
C GLU A 173 -24.02 -4.45 3.71
N ASN A 174 -24.80 -5.41 3.19
CA ASN A 174 -24.34 -6.75 2.80
C ASN A 174 -23.52 -7.52 3.88
N LYS A 175 -23.83 -7.28 5.14
CA LYS A 175 -23.10 -7.90 6.28
C LYS A 175 -23.09 -9.42 6.20
N ASP A 176 -24.25 -10.04 5.95
CA ASP A 176 -24.37 -11.50 5.88
C ASP A 176 -23.53 -12.07 4.74
N LEU A 177 -23.47 -11.38 3.59
CA LEU A 177 -22.68 -11.80 2.45
C LEU A 177 -21.18 -11.68 2.75
N PHE A 178 -20.76 -10.60 3.40
CA PHE A 178 -19.38 -10.45 3.86
C PHE A 178 -18.98 -11.57 4.82
N GLU A 179 -19.80 -11.86 5.83
CA GLU A 179 -19.53 -12.90 6.83
C GLU A 179 -19.43 -14.30 6.21
N GLN A 180 -20.16 -14.57 5.12
CA GLN A 180 -20.08 -15.84 4.38
C GLN A 180 -18.83 -15.95 3.52
N GLN A 181 -18.32 -14.83 2.97
CA GLN A 181 -17.23 -14.83 2.01
C GLN A 181 -15.86 -14.44 2.62
N PHE A 182 -15.84 -14.03 3.87
CA PHE A 182 -14.62 -13.62 4.57
C PHE A 182 -14.21 -14.63 5.65
N PRO A 183 -12.95 -15.12 5.63
CA PRO A 183 -11.87 -14.85 4.66
C PRO A 183 -12.11 -15.51 3.29
N ALA A 184 -11.55 -14.93 2.24
CA ALA A 184 -11.59 -15.51 0.90
C ALA A 184 -11.00 -16.93 0.89
N ASP A 185 -11.53 -17.81 0.04
CA ASP A 185 -11.02 -19.17 -0.06
C ASP A 185 -9.61 -19.22 -0.64
N PHE A 186 -9.32 -18.41 -1.66
CA PHE A 186 -7.96 -18.21 -2.16
C PHE A 186 -7.78 -16.88 -2.87
N ILE A 187 -6.51 -16.46 -2.96
CA ILE A 187 -6.05 -15.38 -3.84
C ILE A 187 -4.81 -15.84 -4.62
N SER A 188 -4.52 -15.20 -5.74
CA SER A 188 -3.33 -15.50 -6.53
C SER A 188 -2.80 -14.25 -7.20
N GLU A 189 -1.52 -13.97 -6.99
CA GLU A 189 -0.75 -12.90 -7.61
C GLU A 189 0.75 -13.23 -7.58
N ALA A 190 1.56 -12.41 -8.24
CA ALA A 190 3.01 -12.62 -8.31
C ALA A 190 3.72 -12.33 -6.97
N VAL A 191 4.93 -12.85 -6.83
CA VAL A 191 5.74 -12.81 -5.60
C VAL A 191 6.08 -11.40 -5.12
N ASP A 192 6.08 -10.39 -5.98
CA ASP A 192 6.29 -8.99 -5.60
C ASP A 192 5.15 -8.47 -4.70
N GLN A 193 3.95 -9.06 -4.74
CA GLN A 193 2.82 -8.70 -3.91
C GLN A 193 2.98 -9.08 -2.43
N THR A 194 4.02 -9.78 -2.06
CA THR A 194 4.45 -9.91 -0.65
C THR A 194 4.78 -8.56 0.00
N ARG A 195 5.14 -7.56 -0.80
CA ARG A 195 5.36 -6.15 -0.39
C ARG A 195 4.38 -5.21 -1.09
N GLY A 196 3.18 -5.66 -1.29
CA GLY A 196 2.08 -4.93 -1.93
C GLY A 196 0.75 -5.47 -1.41
N TRP A 197 -0.06 -6.04 -2.30
CA TRP A 197 -1.43 -6.40 -2.02
C TRP A 197 -1.59 -7.49 -0.94
N PHE A 198 -0.75 -8.52 -0.91
CA PHE A 198 -0.82 -9.54 0.15
C PHE A 198 -0.62 -8.93 1.55
N TYR A 199 0.29 -7.95 1.65
CA TYR A 199 0.54 -7.25 2.90
C TYR A 199 -0.61 -6.31 3.27
N SER A 200 -1.09 -5.47 2.37
CA SER A 200 -2.15 -4.51 2.68
C SER A 200 -3.45 -5.21 3.07
N LEU A 201 -3.81 -6.32 2.40
CA LEU A 201 -4.92 -7.17 2.80
C LEU A 201 -4.77 -7.72 4.23
N LEU A 202 -3.59 -8.28 4.55
CA LEU A 202 -3.34 -8.84 5.88
C LEU A 202 -3.30 -7.75 6.96
N ALA A 203 -2.69 -6.60 6.65
CA ALA A 203 -2.58 -5.47 7.57
C ALA A 203 -3.96 -4.96 8.00
N GLU A 204 -4.81 -4.62 7.04
CA GLU A 204 -6.14 -4.09 7.34
C GLU A 204 -7.06 -5.13 7.98
N SER A 205 -7.01 -6.36 7.50
CA SER A 205 -7.78 -7.46 8.11
C SER A 205 -7.35 -7.73 9.55
N THR A 206 -6.06 -7.65 9.86
CA THR A 206 -5.56 -7.79 11.23
C THR A 206 -6.02 -6.65 12.11
N LEU A 207 -5.94 -5.40 11.62
CA LEU A 207 -6.36 -4.22 12.37
C LEU A 207 -7.87 -4.22 12.69
N LEU A 208 -8.71 -4.63 11.72
CA LEU A 208 -10.16 -4.53 11.84
C LEU A 208 -10.80 -5.78 12.46
N PHE A 209 -10.30 -6.96 12.11
CA PHE A 209 -10.95 -8.24 12.44
C PHE A 209 -10.06 -9.19 13.22
N ASN A 210 -8.77 -8.86 13.38
CA ASN A 210 -7.75 -9.73 13.97
C ASN A 210 -7.72 -11.14 13.33
N LYS A 211 -7.86 -11.22 12.01
CA LYS A 211 -8.02 -12.44 11.24
C LYS A 211 -7.33 -12.31 9.88
N ALA A 212 -6.82 -13.44 9.34
CA ALA A 212 -6.30 -13.48 7.98
C ALA A 212 -7.42 -13.23 6.95
N PRO A 213 -7.17 -12.44 5.88
CA PRO A 213 -8.18 -12.09 4.88
C PRO A 213 -8.43 -13.19 3.83
N TYR A 214 -7.55 -14.18 3.75
CA TYR A 214 -7.62 -15.30 2.81
C TYR A 214 -7.07 -16.56 3.47
N LYS A 215 -7.59 -17.74 3.04
CA LYS A 215 -7.21 -19.04 3.55
C LYS A 215 -6.01 -19.61 2.79
N ASN A 216 -5.98 -19.42 1.47
CA ASN A 216 -4.95 -19.95 0.59
C ASN A 216 -4.41 -18.83 -0.30
N VAL A 217 -3.11 -18.87 -0.60
CA VAL A 217 -2.49 -17.96 -1.57
C VAL A 217 -1.55 -18.73 -2.50
N ILE A 218 -1.80 -18.60 -3.80
CA ILE A 218 -0.94 -19.15 -4.84
C ILE A 218 -0.06 -18.02 -5.33
N VAL A 219 1.22 -18.11 -5.02
CA VAL A 219 2.20 -17.06 -5.38
C VAL A 219 2.83 -17.41 -6.72
N LEU A 220 2.61 -16.56 -7.72
CA LEU A 220 3.11 -16.78 -9.07
C LEU A 220 4.56 -16.34 -9.21
N GLY A 221 5.32 -17.07 -10.01
CA GLY A 221 6.63 -16.66 -10.52
C GLY A 221 6.52 -15.53 -11.54
N HIS A 222 7.65 -14.89 -11.83
CA HIS A 222 7.69 -13.89 -12.89
C HIS A 222 7.88 -14.53 -14.26
N VAL A 223 7.23 -13.97 -15.27
CA VAL A 223 7.57 -14.26 -16.67
C VAL A 223 8.88 -13.53 -17.00
N GLN A 224 9.83 -14.27 -17.56
CA GLN A 224 11.18 -13.82 -17.86
C GLN A 224 11.39 -13.74 -19.37
N ASP A 225 12.39 -12.97 -19.79
CA ASP A 225 12.88 -13.00 -21.15
C ASP A 225 13.80 -14.22 -21.41
N GLU A 226 14.28 -14.38 -22.64
CA GLU A 226 15.18 -15.48 -23.05
C GLU A 226 16.49 -15.55 -22.25
N ASN A 227 16.87 -14.47 -21.56
CA ASN A 227 18.06 -14.38 -20.73
C ASN A 227 17.77 -14.61 -19.24
N GLY A 228 16.54 -15.02 -18.88
CA GLY A 228 16.10 -15.18 -17.50
C GLY A 228 15.92 -13.88 -16.73
N GLN A 229 15.76 -12.75 -17.44
CA GLN A 229 15.55 -11.45 -16.83
C GLN A 229 14.06 -11.16 -16.69
N LYS A 230 13.64 -10.62 -15.54
CA LYS A 230 12.26 -10.15 -15.36
C LYS A 230 11.89 -9.15 -16.45
N MET A 231 10.79 -9.40 -17.17
CA MET A 231 10.27 -8.48 -18.17
C MET A 231 9.83 -7.16 -17.54
N SER A 232 10.20 -6.05 -18.18
CA SER A 232 9.87 -4.70 -17.74
C SER A 232 9.78 -3.75 -18.91
N LYS A 233 8.76 -2.89 -18.94
CA LYS A 233 8.62 -1.86 -19.98
C LYS A 233 9.82 -0.90 -20.01
N SER A 234 10.38 -0.58 -18.84
CA SER A 234 11.54 0.31 -18.71
C SER A 234 12.84 -0.28 -19.28
N LYS A 235 12.97 -1.62 -19.33
CA LYS A 235 14.11 -2.33 -19.91
C LYS A 235 13.93 -2.65 -21.39
N GLY A 236 12.74 -2.43 -21.96
CA GLY A 236 12.43 -2.72 -23.36
C GLY A 236 12.37 -4.21 -23.71
N ASN A 237 12.38 -5.11 -22.71
CA ASN A 237 12.33 -6.57 -22.89
C ASN A 237 10.92 -7.16 -22.66
N ALA A 238 9.90 -6.31 -22.55
CA ALA A 238 8.53 -6.77 -22.40
C ALA A 238 7.94 -7.16 -23.75
N VAL A 239 7.30 -8.33 -23.80
CA VAL A 239 6.51 -8.78 -24.96
C VAL A 239 5.10 -8.19 -24.83
N ASP A 240 4.58 -7.59 -25.89
CA ASP A 240 3.18 -7.17 -25.92
C ASP A 240 2.28 -8.42 -25.97
N PRO A 241 1.36 -8.58 -24.99
CA PRO A 241 0.50 -9.75 -24.94
C PRO A 241 -0.40 -9.89 -26.19
N PHE A 242 -0.86 -8.78 -26.76
CA PHE A 242 -1.71 -8.82 -27.97
C PHE A 242 -0.94 -9.24 -29.20
N ASP A 243 0.31 -8.80 -29.35
CA ASP A 243 1.18 -9.27 -30.45
C ASP A 243 1.43 -10.76 -30.34
N ALA A 244 1.69 -11.27 -29.14
CA ALA A 244 1.85 -12.69 -28.89
C ALA A 244 0.56 -13.48 -29.18
N LEU A 245 -0.59 -13.00 -28.70
CA LEU A 245 -1.90 -13.60 -28.94
C LEU A 245 -2.25 -13.63 -30.44
N ASN A 246 -1.99 -12.55 -31.16
CA ASN A 246 -2.23 -12.46 -32.61
C ASN A 246 -1.33 -13.39 -33.39
N LYS A 247 -0.09 -13.58 -32.95
CA LYS A 247 0.91 -14.41 -33.64
C LYS A 247 0.74 -15.92 -33.38
N TYR A 248 0.48 -16.30 -32.14
CA TYR A 248 0.51 -17.69 -31.70
C TYR A 248 -0.87 -18.25 -31.31
N GLY A 249 -1.85 -17.40 -31.08
CA GLY A 249 -3.17 -17.76 -30.56
C GLY A 249 -3.18 -17.96 -29.05
N ALA A 250 -4.34 -17.73 -28.44
CA ALA A 250 -4.51 -17.81 -27.00
C ALA A 250 -4.29 -19.22 -26.45
N ASP A 251 -4.74 -20.25 -27.17
CA ASP A 251 -4.63 -21.64 -26.72
C ASP A 251 -3.18 -22.12 -26.66
N ALA A 252 -2.34 -21.74 -27.65
CA ALA A 252 -0.93 -22.08 -27.66
C ALA A 252 -0.19 -21.42 -26.48
N ILE A 253 -0.47 -20.16 -26.19
CA ILE A 253 0.14 -19.45 -25.06
C ILE A 253 -0.31 -20.04 -23.72
N ARG A 254 -1.60 -20.32 -23.56
CA ARG A 254 -2.12 -20.97 -22.33
C ARG A 254 -1.50 -22.34 -22.16
N TRP A 255 -1.43 -23.15 -23.21
CA TRP A 255 -0.80 -24.47 -23.19
C TRP A 255 0.67 -24.38 -22.77
N TYR A 256 1.41 -23.42 -23.31
CA TYR A 256 2.80 -23.16 -22.91
C TYR A 256 2.94 -22.99 -21.40
N PHE A 257 2.11 -22.14 -20.78
CA PHE A 257 2.16 -21.93 -19.33
C PHE A 257 1.77 -23.18 -18.51
N TYR A 258 0.88 -24.02 -19.03
CA TYR A 258 0.50 -25.25 -18.32
C TYR A 258 1.58 -26.34 -18.34
N ILE A 259 2.39 -26.40 -19.39
CA ILE A 259 3.36 -27.50 -19.56
C ILE A 259 4.77 -27.20 -19.08
N ASN A 260 5.15 -25.92 -18.97
CA ASN A 260 6.56 -25.57 -18.76
C ASN A 260 7.01 -25.61 -17.32
N SER A 261 6.20 -25.17 -16.38
CA SER A 261 6.61 -25.14 -14.98
C SER A 261 5.42 -25.03 -14.04
N ALA A 262 5.65 -25.28 -12.74
CA ALA A 262 4.69 -24.97 -11.70
C ALA A 262 4.46 -23.42 -11.66
N PRO A 263 3.23 -22.95 -11.37
CA PRO A 263 2.89 -21.53 -11.44
C PRO A 263 3.77 -20.60 -10.59
N TRP A 264 4.37 -21.13 -9.53
CA TRP A 264 5.26 -20.40 -8.63
C TRP A 264 6.74 -20.35 -9.06
N LEU A 265 7.08 -21.03 -10.12
CA LEU A 265 8.42 -20.95 -10.71
C LEU A 265 8.47 -19.88 -11.80
N PRO A 266 9.63 -19.25 -12.01
CA PRO A 266 9.81 -18.35 -13.16
C PRO A 266 9.60 -19.08 -14.49
N ASN A 267 8.95 -18.41 -15.44
CA ASN A 267 8.69 -18.89 -16.80
C ASN A 267 9.34 -17.98 -17.82
#